data_63ca6848b8934082e8bfa23193020f91
#
_entry.id   63ca6848b8934082e8bfa23193020f91
#
_cell.length_a   1.000
_cell.length_b   1.000
_cell.length_c   1.000
_cell.angle_alpha   90.00
_cell.angle_beta   90.00
_cell.angle_gamma   90.00
#
_symmetry.space_group_name_H-M   'P 1'
#
loop_
_entity.id
_entity.type
_entity.pdbx_description
1 polymer ?
#
loop_
_entity_poly.entity_id
_entity_poly.type
_entity_poly.pdbx_seq_one_letter_code
_entity_poly.pdbx_strand_id
1 'polypeptide(L)'
;ADERIDSDFGTGALKVTPAHDETDFEIGEDHDLEKITIMSPKGAINENGGPDYVGMDRFEARDRIVEDLEDEGLLVKVEDYMMSVPISERSEAVIEPLISRQWFVEMEPLAEPAIEAVREGEIEFFPDRWANEYFRWMENIRDWCISRQLWWGHRIPVWYYTDENGEADPEQGYVVSIDQPEEGMVQETDVLDTWFSSWLW
;
A
#
# COMPACT_ATOMS: atom_id res chain seq x y z
N ALA A 1 -1.22 21.83 12.08
CA ALA A 1 -0.69 21.05 13.20
C ALA A 1 -1.44 19.73 13.25
N ASP A 2 -0.74 18.64 13.46
CA ASP A 2 -1.29 17.30 13.51
C ASP A 2 -0.95 16.66 14.87
N GLU A 3 -1.89 15.91 15.45
CA GLU A 3 -1.75 15.32 16.79
C GLU A 3 -0.71 14.20 16.86
N ARG A 4 -0.37 13.61 15.70
CA ARG A 4 0.66 12.57 15.55
C ARG A 4 2.08 13.12 15.67
N ILE A 5 2.24 14.47 15.63
CA ILE A 5 3.55 15.12 15.65
C ILE A 5 3.84 15.61 17.09
N ASP A 6 4.91 15.08 17.67
CA ASP A 6 5.41 15.56 18.96
C ASP A 6 6.16 16.88 18.78
N SER A 7 5.55 17.98 19.26
CA SER A 7 6.12 19.32 19.17
C SER A 7 7.38 19.52 20.02
N ASP A 8 7.62 18.63 20.99
CA ASP A 8 8.76 18.69 21.90
C ASP A 8 9.94 17.85 21.39
N PHE A 9 9.73 17.08 20.31
CA PHE A 9 10.78 16.31 19.66
C PHE A 9 11.48 17.13 18.55
N GLY A 10 12.81 17.24 18.62
CA GLY A 10 13.62 17.94 17.62
C GLY A 10 13.24 19.43 17.50
N THR A 11 12.81 19.84 16.31
CA THR A 11 12.36 21.20 16.01
C THR A 11 10.83 21.36 16.12
N GLY A 12 10.09 20.28 16.35
CA GLY A 12 8.63 20.25 16.26
C GLY A 12 8.09 20.38 14.83
N ALA A 13 8.96 20.34 13.82
CA ALA A 13 8.58 20.38 12.41
C ALA A 13 8.92 19.06 11.74
N LEU A 14 7.91 18.44 11.09
CA LEU A 14 8.06 17.19 10.36
C LEU A 14 7.96 17.46 8.85
N LYS A 15 8.87 16.87 8.07
CA LYS A 15 8.73 16.74 6.63
C LYS A 15 7.87 15.49 6.36
N VAL A 16 6.79 15.65 5.61
CA VAL A 16 5.82 14.60 5.30
C VAL A 16 6.01 14.12 3.87
N THR A 17 6.18 12.81 3.68
CA THR A 17 6.33 12.16 2.37
C THR A 17 5.28 11.06 2.17
N PRO A 18 4.05 11.42 1.81
CA PRO A 18 2.90 10.51 1.81
C PRO A 18 3.05 9.27 0.91
N ALA A 19 3.91 9.34 -0.09
CA ALA A 19 4.09 8.23 -1.02
C ALA A 19 4.99 7.09 -0.49
N HIS A 20 5.74 7.31 0.60
CA HIS A 20 6.80 6.40 1.05
C HIS A 20 6.81 6.07 2.54
N ASP A 21 5.79 6.45 3.27
CA ASP A 21 5.60 6.12 4.69
C ASP A 21 4.11 6.03 5.02
N GLU A 22 3.71 5.04 5.81
CA GLU A 22 2.31 4.78 6.12
C GLU A 22 1.70 5.89 6.99
N THR A 23 2.45 6.38 7.98
CA THR A 23 1.99 7.49 8.84
C THR A 23 1.91 8.79 8.05
N ASP A 24 2.90 9.06 7.22
CA ASP A 24 2.91 10.21 6.33
C ASP A 24 1.77 10.15 5.31
N PHE A 25 1.41 8.93 4.85
CA PHE A 25 0.25 8.72 3.97
C PHE A 25 -1.05 9.14 4.66
N GLU A 26 -1.29 8.69 5.90
CA GLU A 26 -2.47 9.09 6.68
C GLU A 26 -2.52 10.60 6.90
N ILE A 27 -1.38 11.22 7.26
CA ILE A 27 -1.28 12.68 7.37
C ILE A 27 -1.58 13.35 6.02
N GLY A 28 -1.08 12.76 4.94
CA GLY A 28 -1.33 13.25 3.58
C GLY A 28 -2.80 13.23 3.18
N GLU A 29 -3.54 12.17 3.55
CA GLU A 29 -4.97 12.07 3.32
C GLU A 29 -5.75 13.13 4.13
N ASP A 30 -5.42 13.26 5.43
CA ASP A 30 -6.11 14.19 6.31
C ASP A 30 -5.90 15.68 5.94
N HIS A 31 -4.78 15.99 5.30
CA HIS A 31 -4.39 17.35 4.94
C HIS A 31 -4.37 17.63 3.43
N ASP A 32 -4.85 16.69 2.60
CA ASP A 32 -4.88 16.78 1.13
C ASP A 32 -3.51 17.14 0.53
N LEU A 33 -2.46 16.44 0.99
CA LEU A 33 -1.10 16.65 0.53
C LEU A 33 -0.82 15.85 -0.75
N GLU A 34 0.03 16.42 -1.61
CA GLU A 34 0.49 15.75 -2.82
C GLU A 34 1.30 14.48 -2.50
N LYS A 35 1.03 13.39 -3.21
CA LYS A 35 1.71 12.10 -3.07
C LYS A 35 2.74 11.94 -4.18
N ILE A 36 3.96 12.36 -3.92
CA ILE A 36 5.06 12.33 -4.89
C ILE A 36 5.84 11.02 -4.74
N THR A 37 5.64 10.09 -5.66
CA THR A 37 6.41 8.84 -5.72
C THR A 37 7.77 9.11 -6.36
N ILE A 38 8.86 8.83 -5.63
CA ILE A 38 10.25 9.06 -6.09
C ILE A 38 10.98 7.78 -6.49
N MET A 39 10.37 6.61 -6.33
CA MET A 39 10.97 5.32 -6.66
C MET A 39 10.10 4.53 -7.63
N SER A 40 10.75 3.75 -8.47
CA SER A 40 10.09 2.72 -9.26
C SER A 40 9.81 1.45 -8.43
N PRO A 41 8.96 0.51 -8.92
CA PRO A 41 8.75 -0.79 -8.26
C PRO A 41 10.03 -1.64 -8.10
N LYS A 42 11.10 -1.29 -8.81
CA LYS A 42 12.41 -1.95 -8.69
C LYS A 42 13.33 -1.31 -7.63
N GLY A 43 12.86 -0.27 -6.95
CA GLY A 43 13.64 0.46 -5.95
C GLY A 43 14.70 1.41 -6.53
N ALA A 44 14.60 1.72 -7.82
CA ALA A 44 15.43 2.75 -8.45
C ALA A 44 14.73 4.12 -8.38
N ILE A 45 15.50 5.17 -8.19
CA ILE A 45 14.99 6.55 -8.15
C ILE A 45 14.44 6.95 -9.53
N ASN A 46 13.26 7.54 -9.56
CA ASN A 46 12.62 8.04 -10.76
C ASN A 46 12.85 9.56 -10.96
N GLU A 47 12.21 10.12 -11.97
CA GLU A 47 12.38 11.54 -12.36
C GLU A 47 11.96 12.52 -11.27
N ASN A 48 11.02 12.13 -10.39
CA ASN A 48 10.57 12.97 -9.27
C ASN A 48 11.59 13.06 -8.12
N GLY A 49 12.55 12.13 -8.07
CA GLY A 49 13.62 12.14 -7.07
C GLY A 49 14.75 13.12 -7.37
N GLY A 50 14.64 13.85 -8.48
CA GLY A 50 15.64 14.84 -8.93
C GLY A 50 16.60 14.29 -9.97
N PRO A 51 17.05 15.14 -10.91
CA PRO A 51 17.80 14.72 -12.10
C PRO A 51 19.14 14.05 -11.77
N ASP A 52 19.77 14.42 -10.66
CA ASP A 52 21.09 13.92 -10.28
C ASP A 52 21.06 12.49 -9.72
N TYR A 53 19.87 11.98 -9.35
CA TYR A 53 19.67 10.68 -8.71
C TYR A 53 18.91 9.68 -9.57
N VAL A 54 18.34 10.10 -10.70
CA VAL A 54 17.53 9.24 -11.59
C VAL A 54 18.29 7.97 -12.00
N GLY A 55 17.63 6.83 -11.79
CA GLY A 55 18.15 5.50 -12.12
C GLY A 55 19.08 4.89 -11.07
N MET A 56 19.50 5.64 -10.05
CA MET A 56 20.28 5.08 -8.95
C MET A 56 19.45 4.10 -8.13
N ASP A 57 20.09 3.07 -7.61
CA ASP A 57 19.51 2.26 -6.53
C ASP A 57 19.28 3.13 -5.30
N ARG A 58 18.20 2.85 -4.53
CA ARG A 58 17.82 3.64 -3.36
C ARG A 58 18.91 3.78 -2.29
N PHE A 59 19.76 2.76 -2.14
CA PHE A 59 20.87 2.81 -1.18
C PHE A 59 22.04 3.66 -1.72
N GLU A 60 22.34 3.54 -3.00
CA GLU A 60 23.33 4.40 -3.66
C GLU A 60 22.90 5.87 -3.63
N ALA A 61 21.61 6.14 -3.88
CA ALA A 61 21.06 7.49 -3.80
C ALA A 61 21.15 8.06 -2.38
N ARG A 62 20.93 7.23 -1.35
CA ARG A 62 21.09 7.64 0.06
C ARG A 62 22.52 8.10 0.35
N ASP A 63 23.50 7.29 -0.04
CA ASP A 63 24.91 7.61 0.19
C ASP A 63 25.29 8.89 -0.56
N ARG A 64 24.84 9.01 -1.81
CA ARG A 64 25.09 10.17 -2.65
C ARG A 64 24.48 11.47 -2.10
N ILE A 65 23.24 11.43 -1.59
CA ILE A 65 22.61 12.61 -0.97
C ILE A 65 23.38 13.07 0.26
N VAL A 66 23.95 12.15 1.05
CA VAL A 66 24.75 12.50 2.22
C VAL A 66 26.05 13.21 1.78
N GLU A 67 26.73 12.71 0.73
CA GLU A 67 27.90 13.35 0.16
C GLU A 67 27.59 14.76 -0.38
N ASP A 68 26.52 14.91 -1.13
CA ASP A 68 26.10 16.19 -1.70
C ASP A 68 25.79 17.23 -0.59
N LEU A 69 25.12 16.80 0.50
CA LEU A 69 24.85 17.65 1.66
C LEU A 69 26.13 18.06 2.40
N GLU A 70 27.14 17.19 2.44
CA GLU A 70 28.45 17.50 3.01
C GLU A 70 29.19 18.52 2.14
N ASP A 71 29.18 18.32 0.83
CA ASP A 71 29.83 19.25 -0.13
C ASP A 71 29.21 20.64 -0.13
N GLU A 72 27.90 20.73 0.09
CA GLU A 72 27.16 22.00 0.24
C GLU A 72 27.31 22.63 1.64
N GLY A 73 27.93 21.91 2.58
CA GLY A 73 28.08 22.37 3.97
C GLY A 73 26.79 22.39 4.78
N LEU A 74 25.79 21.61 4.36
CA LEU A 74 24.49 21.49 5.01
C LEU A 74 24.42 20.30 5.97
N LEU A 75 25.32 19.33 5.85
CA LEU A 75 25.38 18.16 6.72
C LEU A 75 25.89 18.57 8.11
N VAL A 76 25.06 18.39 9.15
CA VAL A 76 25.45 18.70 10.54
C VAL A 76 26.18 17.52 11.18
N LYS A 77 25.65 16.30 11.05
CA LYS A 77 26.23 15.06 11.58
C LYS A 77 25.54 13.82 11.00
N VAL A 78 26.26 12.73 11.07
CA VAL A 78 25.72 11.37 10.88
C VAL A 78 25.86 10.62 12.21
N GLU A 79 24.82 9.97 12.68
CA GLU A 79 24.80 9.21 13.93
C GLU A 79 24.28 7.79 13.70
N ASP A 80 24.86 6.83 14.39
CA ASP A 80 24.31 5.48 14.46
C ASP A 80 22.98 5.49 15.19
N TYR A 81 21.95 4.94 14.55
CA TYR A 81 20.60 4.88 15.09
C TYR A 81 20.03 3.47 15.00
N MET A 82 19.49 2.99 16.11
CA MET A 82 18.84 1.67 16.17
C MET A 82 17.36 1.81 15.82
N MET A 83 16.94 1.19 14.72
CA MET A 83 15.54 1.18 14.27
C MET A 83 15.14 -0.22 13.80
N SER A 84 13.83 -0.48 13.82
CA SER A 84 13.27 -1.67 13.20
C SER A 84 13.10 -1.42 11.70
N VAL A 85 13.68 -2.28 10.88
CA VAL A 85 13.58 -2.21 9.42
C VAL A 85 12.73 -3.38 8.94
N PRO A 86 11.64 -3.14 8.20
CA PRO A 86 10.82 -4.21 7.64
C PRO A 86 11.61 -4.96 6.56
N ILE A 87 11.59 -6.29 6.66
CA ILE A 87 12.30 -7.19 5.73
C ILE A 87 11.29 -8.19 5.15
N SER A 88 11.38 -8.43 3.85
CA SER A 88 10.58 -9.44 3.16
C SER A 88 10.98 -10.85 3.63
N GLU A 89 10.02 -11.62 4.11
CA GLU A 89 10.25 -13.03 4.51
C GLU A 89 10.71 -13.92 3.35
N ARG A 90 10.39 -13.53 2.11
CA ARG A 90 10.69 -14.34 0.92
C ARG A 90 12.05 -14.03 0.30
N SER A 91 12.49 -12.78 0.35
CA SER A 91 13.69 -12.32 -0.37
C SER A 91 14.76 -11.76 0.55
N GLU A 92 14.46 -11.58 1.83
CA GLU A 92 15.31 -10.88 2.82
C GLU A 92 15.65 -9.44 2.43
N ALA A 93 14.98 -8.91 1.41
CA ALA A 93 15.16 -7.52 0.98
C ALA A 93 14.44 -6.56 1.94
N VAL A 94 15.02 -5.39 2.13
CA VAL A 94 14.38 -4.27 2.84
C VAL A 94 13.15 -3.84 2.07
N ILE A 95 12.02 -3.74 2.78
CA ILE A 95 10.74 -3.29 2.21
C ILE A 95 10.71 -1.77 2.26
N GLU A 96 10.40 -1.18 1.11
CA GLU A 96 10.12 0.25 0.99
C GLU A 96 8.63 0.44 0.70
N PRO A 97 7.89 1.25 1.47
CA PRO A 97 6.52 1.57 1.16
C PRO A 97 6.42 2.26 -0.21
N LEU A 98 5.48 1.81 -1.01
CA LEU A 98 5.21 2.35 -2.35
C LEU A 98 3.70 2.34 -2.59
N ILE A 99 3.16 3.46 -3.02
CA ILE A 99 1.75 3.54 -3.42
C ILE A 99 1.57 2.74 -4.71
N SER A 100 0.63 1.80 -4.67
CA SER A 100 0.23 1.01 -5.84
C SER A 100 -1.28 0.84 -5.87
N ARG A 101 -1.83 0.67 -7.07
CA ARG A 101 -3.25 0.33 -7.20
C ARG A 101 -3.44 -1.12 -6.80
N GLN A 102 -4.46 -1.37 -5.98
CA GLN A 102 -4.80 -2.69 -5.48
C GLN A 102 -6.32 -2.88 -5.55
N TRP A 103 -6.75 -4.12 -5.60
CA TRP A 103 -8.16 -4.47 -5.50
C TRP A 103 -8.54 -4.69 -4.05
N PHE A 104 -9.59 -4.03 -3.60
CA PHE A 104 -10.12 -4.12 -2.26
C PHE A 104 -11.56 -4.59 -2.26
N VAL A 105 -11.93 -5.32 -1.23
CA VAL A 105 -13.33 -5.56 -0.85
C VAL A 105 -13.68 -4.55 0.22
N GLU A 106 -14.73 -3.77 -0.01
CA GLU A 106 -15.33 -2.90 0.98
C GLU A 106 -16.02 -3.78 2.04
N MET A 107 -15.42 -3.83 3.23
CA MET A 107 -15.78 -4.81 4.24
C MET A 107 -16.90 -4.33 5.17
N GLU A 108 -17.06 -3.05 5.42
CA GLU A 108 -18.05 -2.50 6.33
C GLU A 108 -19.49 -2.92 5.98
N PRO A 109 -19.95 -2.76 4.71
CA PRO A 109 -21.32 -3.17 4.33
C PRO A 109 -21.56 -4.68 4.43
N LEU A 110 -20.48 -5.48 4.38
CA LEU A 110 -20.57 -6.93 4.54
C LEU A 110 -20.55 -7.35 6.01
N ALA A 111 -19.91 -6.58 6.87
CA ALA A 111 -19.82 -6.84 8.29
C ALA A 111 -21.12 -6.48 9.03
N GLU A 112 -21.82 -5.42 8.64
CA GLU A 112 -23.04 -4.95 9.30
C GLU A 112 -24.09 -6.05 9.48
N PRO A 113 -24.57 -6.75 8.43
CA PRO A 113 -25.57 -7.79 8.59
C PRO A 113 -25.07 -8.98 9.43
N ALA A 114 -23.78 -9.28 9.38
CA ALA A 114 -23.20 -10.35 10.18
C ALA A 114 -23.12 -9.97 11.68
N ILE A 115 -22.86 -8.70 12.00
CA ILE A 115 -22.92 -8.15 13.36
C ILE A 115 -24.35 -8.21 13.90
N GLU A 116 -25.34 -7.80 13.10
CA GLU A 116 -26.75 -7.82 13.48
C GLU A 116 -27.24 -9.24 13.77
N ALA A 117 -26.91 -10.21 12.93
CA ALA A 117 -27.29 -11.61 13.14
C ALA A 117 -26.83 -12.16 14.50
N VAL A 118 -25.65 -11.72 14.99
CA VAL A 118 -25.18 -12.10 16.33
C VAL A 118 -25.88 -11.29 17.42
N ARG A 119 -26.14 -10.01 17.21
CA ARG A 119 -26.86 -9.17 18.19
C ARG A 119 -28.31 -9.60 18.40
N GLU A 120 -28.95 -10.07 17.34
CA GLU A 120 -30.33 -10.55 17.37
C GLU A 120 -30.44 -12.01 17.83
N GLY A 121 -29.31 -12.70 18.03
CA GLY A 121 -29.27 -14.08 18.47
C GLY A 121 -29.59 -15.11 17.39
N GLU A 122 -29.54 -14.72 16.12
CA GLU A 122 -29.63 -15.66 15.00
C GLU A 122 -28.39 -16.55 14.92
N ILE A 123 -27.22 -15.99 15.32
CA ILE A 123 -25.96 -16.69 15.47
C ILE A 123 -25.49 -16.54 16.91
N GLU A 124 -25.25 -17.67 17.57
CA GLU A 124 -24.77 -17.71 18.96
C GLU A 124 -23.35 -18.29 19.03
N PHE A 125 -22.50 -17.68 19.87
CA PHE A 125 -21.17 -18.21 20.17
C PHE A 125 -21.21 -19.04 21.45
N PHE A 126 -20.51 -20.17 21.44
CA PHE A 126 -20.36 -21.00 22.62
C PHE A 126 -18.89 -21.27 22.93
N PRO A 127 -18.39 -20.88 24.11
CA PRO A 127 -19.08 -20.07 25.14
C PRO A 127 -19.24 -18.59 24.72
N ASP A 128 -20.22 -17.91 25.30
CA ASP A 128 -20.68 -16.54 24.96
C ASP A 128 -19.55 -15.50 24.94
N ARG A 129 -18.49 -15.70 25.69
CA ARG A 129 -17.33 -14.78 25.75
C ARG A 129 -16.73 -14.50 24.38
N TRP A 130 -16.85 -15.42 23.41
CA TRP A 130 -16.30 -15.25 22.08
C TRP A 130 -17.09 -14.23 21.23
N ALA A 131 -18.31 -13.90 21.61
CA ALA A 131 -19.05 -12.83 20.97
C ALA A 131 -18.36 -11.47 21.14
N ASN A 132 -17.74 -11.21 22.29
CA ASN A 132 -16.99 -9.96 22.52
C ASN A 132 -15.77 -9.83 21.58
N GLU A 133 -15.06 -10.95 21.37
CA GLU A 133 -13.93 -11.00 20.45
C GLU A 133 -14.39 -10.79 19.00
N TYR A 134 -15.50 -11.43 18.62
CA TYR A 134 -16.12 -11.26 17.32
C TYR A 134 -16.50 -9.80 17.05
N PHE A 135 -17.20 -9.13 17.98
CA PHE A 135 -17.59 -7.73 17.83
C PHE A 135 -16.36 -6.82 17.73
N ARG A 136 -15.34 -7.08 18.55
CA ARG A 136 -14.09 -6.29 18.50
C ARG A 136 -13.44 -6.33 17.12
N TRP A 137 -13.46 -7.47 16.43
CA TRP A 137 -12.95 -7.61 15.09
C TRP A 137 -13.88 -7.00 14.05
N MET A 138 -15.14 -7.31 14.10
CA MET A 138 -16.11 -6.94 13.07
C MET A 138 -16.46 -5.44 13.07
N GLU A 139 -16.54 -4.81 14.24
CA GLU A 139 -16.82 -3.38 14.39
C GLU A 139 -15.63 -2.48 14.01
N ASN A 140 -14.42 -3.05 13.92
CA ASN A 140 -13.20 -2.35 13.51
C ASN A 140 -12.60 -2.94 12.23
N ILE A 141 -13.43 -3.61 11.43
CA ILE A 141 -12.95 -4.25 10.21
C ILE A 141 -12.50 -3.19 9.21
N ARG A 142 -11.38 -3.48 8.54
CA ARG A 142 -10.84 -2.63 7.47
C ARG A 142 -11.09 -3.29 6.12
N ASP A 143 -11.09 -2.49 5.07
CA ASP A 143 -11.18 -3.00 3.71
C ASP A 143 -10.07 -4.02 3.44
N TRP A 144 -10.45 -5.09 2.77
CA TRP A 144 -9.57 -6.22 2.52
C TRP A 144 -8.93 -6.10 1.15
N CYS A 145 -7.61 -5.88 1.11
CA CYS A 145 -6.84 -6.00 -0.12
C CYS A 145 -6.81 -7.45 -0.59
N ILE A 146 -7.39 -7.72 -1.74
CA ILE A 146 -7.52 -9.08 -2.30
C ILE A 146 -6.59 -9.36 -3.47
N SER A 147 -5.90 -8.37 -3.99
CA SER A 147 -4.89 -8.56 -5.04
C SER A 147 -3.53 -8.97 -4.47
N ARG A 148 -2.85 -9.87 -5.17
CA ARG A 148 -1.53 -10.38 -4.81
C ARG A 148 -0.64 -10.43 -6.05
N GLN A 149 0.59 -9.96 -5.91
CA GLN A 149 1.63 -9.98 -6.96
C GLN A 149 2.37 -11.33 -6.91
N LEU A 150 1.69 -12.40 -7.32
CA LEU A 150 2.20 -13.76 -7.30
C LEU A 150 2.14 -14.39 -8.69
N TRP A 151 3.06 -15.28 -8.97
CA TRP A 151 3.09 -16.02 -10.25
C TRP A 151 2.04 -17.12 -10.35
N TRP A 152 1.54 -17.59 -9.21
CA TRP A 152 0.57 -18.66 -9.13
C TRP A 152 -0.65 -18.25 -8.33
N GLY A 153 -1.84 -18.46 -8.89
CA GLY A 153 -3.11 -18.17 -8.26
C GLY A 153 -4.22 -17.98 -9.28
N HIS A 154 -5.40 -17.62 -8.80
CA HIS A 154 -6.52 -17.25 -9.64
C HIS A 154 -6.34 -15.81 -10.12
N ARG A 155 -6.02 -15.65 -11.39
CA ARG A 155 -5.84 -14.32 -11.99
C ARG A 155 -7.12 -13.51 -11.90
N ILE A 156 -7.02 -12.24 -11.52
CA ILE A 156 -8.17 -11.35 -11.39
C ILE A 156 -8.84 -11.18 -12.77
N PRO A 157 -10.17 -11.44 -12.89
CA PRO A 157 -10.87 -11.43 -14.16
C PRO A 157 -11.25 -10.00 -14.59
N VAL A 158 -10.26 -9.12 -14.61
CA VAL A 158 -10.41 -7.72 -15.01
C VAL A 158 -9.51 -7.45 -16.22
N TRP A 159 -10.05 -6.75 -17.20
CA TRP A 159 -9.38 -6.40 -18.43
C TRP A 159 -9.40 -4.88 -18.59
N TYR A 160 -8.24 -4.30 -18.81
CA TYR A 160 -8.07 -2.87 -19.03
C TYR A 160 -7.96 -2.54 -20.51
N TYR A 161 -8.45 -1.36 -20.87
CA TYR A 161 -8.06 -0.76 -22.14
C TYR A 161 -6.56 -0.43 -22.09
N THR A 162 -5.93 -0.33 -23.25
CA THR A 162 -4.49 -0.08 -23.35
C THR A 162 -4.21 1.34 -23.80
N ASP A 163 -3.09 1.87 -23.34
CA ASP A 163 -2.52 3.13 -23.81
C ASP A 163 -1.91 3.00 -25.24
N GLU A 164 -1.28 4.06 -25.72
CA GLU A 164 -0.61 4.11 -27.02
C GLU A 164 0.57 3.13 -27.14
N ASN A 165 1.13 2.66 -26.02
CA ASN A 165 2.23 1.70 -25.95
C ASN A 165 1.73 0.25 -25.83
N GLY A 166 0.43 0.05 -25.67
CA GLY A 166 -0.17 -1.27 -25.45
C GLY A 166 -0.10 -1.74 -23.99
N GLU A 167 0.18 -0.85 -23.05
CA GLU A 167 0.16 -1.12 -21.63
C GLU A 167 -1.24 -0.84 -21.03
N ALA A 168 -1.58 -1.56 -19.96
CA ALA A 168 -2.86 -1.38 -19.28
C ALA A 168 -3.03 0.06 -18.79
N ASP A 169 -4.14 0.70 -19.18
CA ASP A 169 -4.49 2.05 -18.74
C ASP A 169 -5.80 2.03 -17.93
N PRO A 170 -5.72 1.90 -16.60
CA PRO A 170 -6.90 1.88 -15.75
C PRO A 170 -7.73 3.17 -15.79
N GLU A 171 -7.17 4.30 -16.25
CA GLU A 171 -7.90 5.57 -16.39
C GLU A 171 -8.90 5.53 -17.55
N GLN A 172 -8.64 4.71 -18.57
CA GLN A 172 -9.59 4.49 -19.67
C GLN A 172 -10.74 3.56 -19.30
N GLY A 173 -10.66 2.92 -18.12
CA GLY A 173 -11.67 2.01 -17.62
C GLY A 173 -11.28 0.54 -17.73
N TYR A 174 -12.19 -0.33 -17.29
CA TYR A 174 -11.97 -1.77 -17.27
C TYR A 174 -13.27 -2.55 -17.52
N VAL A 175 -13.13 -3.82 -17.88
CA VAL A 175 -14.23 -4.77 -18.06
C VAL A 175 -13.97 -6.01 -17.19
N VAL A 176 -14.98 -6.46 -16.45
CA VAL A 176 -14.91 -7.70 -15.68
C VAL A 176 -15.40 -8.86 -16.56
N SER A 177 -14.52 -9.80 -16.89
CA SER A 177 -14.84 -10.96 -17.72
C SER A 177 -13.85 -12.10 -17.51
N ILE A 178 -14.34 -13.34 -17.57
CA ILE A 178 -13.49 -14.54 -17.52
C ILE A 178 -12.62 -14.63 -18.78
N ASP A 179 -13.23 -14.37 -19.92
CA ASP A 179 -12.55 -14.39 -21.23
C ASP A 179 -12.25 -12.96 -21.67
N GLN A 180 -11.26 -12.79 -22.55
CA GLN A 180 -10.92 -11.49 -23.11
C GLN A 180 -12.13 -10.88 -23.83
N PRO A 181 -12.63 -9.70 -23.38
CA PRO A 181 -13.85 -9.12 -23.93
C PRO A 181 -13.67 -8.59 -25.35
N GLU A 182 -12.54 -7.93 -25.61
CA GLU A 182 -12.22 -7.27 -26.88
C GLU A 182 -10.73 -7.45 -27.21
N GLU A 183 -10.40 -7.41 -28.51
CA GLU A 183 -9.02 -7.45 -28.97
C GLU A 183 -8.27 -6.18 -28.50
N GLY A 184 -7.05 -6.36 -28.01
CA GLY A 184 -6.22 -5.25 -27.52
C GLY A 184 -6.36 -4.94 -26.03
N MET A 185 -7.32 -5.51 -25.32
CA MET A 185 -7.38 -5.38 -23.87
C MET A 185 -6.35 -6.26 -23.16
N VAL A 186 -5.81 -5.76 -22.06
CA VAL A 186 -4.82 -6.45 -21.22
C VAL A 186 -5.46 -6.84 -19.89
N GLN A 187 -5.32 -8.13 -19.54
CA GLN A 187 -5.83 -8.63 -18.26
C GLN A 187 -4.96 -8.17 -17.10
N GLU A 188 -5.60 -7.86 -15.96
CA GLU A 188 -4.93 -7.66 -14.69
C GLU A 188 -3.88 -8.75 -14.42
N THR A 189 -2.69 -8.35 -13.99
CA THR A 189 -1.57 -9.28 -13.75
C THR A 189 -1.62 -9.93 -12.39
N ASP A 190 -2.30 -9.30 -11.44
CA ASP A 190 -2.43 -9.78 -10.08
C ASP A 190 -3.36 -11.00 -9.99
N VAL A 191 -3.17 -11.77 -8.95
CA VAL A 191 -4.02 -12.90 -8.60
C VAL A 191 -4.81 -12.59 -7.34
N LEU A 192 -5.95 -13.27 -7.17
CA LEU A 192 -6.77 -13.16 -5.98
C LEU A 192 -6.07 -13.79 -4.78
N ASP A 193 -6.23 -13.16 -3.61
CA ASP A 193 -5.89 -13.76 -2.34
C ASP A 193 -6.53 -15.14 -2.20
N THR A 194 -5.76 -16.11 -1.75
CA THR A 194 -6.22 -17.50 -1.58
C THR A 194 -7.44 -17.59 -0.65
N TRP A 195 -7.48 -16.78 0.40
CA TRP A 195 -8.62 -16.74 1.31
C TRP A 195 -9.89 -16.20 0.63
N PHE A 196 -9.75 -15.21 -0.26
CA PHE A 196 -10.88 -14.71 -1.03
C PHE A 196 -11.45 -15.79 -1.96
N SER A 197 -10.59 -16.47 -2.72
CA SER A 197 -11.04 -17.51 -3.66
C SER A 197 -11.55 -18.78 -2.95
N SER A 198 -11.08 -19.10 -1.74
CA SER A 198 -11.52 -20.27 -0.99
C SER A 198 -12.97 -20.18 -0.49
N TRP A 199 -13.52 -18.99 -0.36
CA TRP A 199 -14.94 -18.80 0.00
C TRP A 199 -15.89 -19.18 -1.13
N LEU A 200 -15.41 -19.12 -2.35
CA LEU A 200 -16.21 -19.41 -3.55
C LEU A 200 -16.28 -20.89 -3.89
N TRP A 201 -15.50 -21.71 -3.20
CA TRP A 201 -15.48 -23.17 -3.34
C TRP A 201 -16.63 -23.83 -2.54
#